data_c29fbeb22dac1964904710f9e5e88404
#
_entry.id   c29fbeb22dac1964904710f9e5e88404
#
_cell.length_a   1.000
_cell.length_b   1.000
_cell.length_c   1.000
_cell.angle_alpha   90.00
_cell.angle_beta   90.00
_cell.angle_gamma   90.00
#
_symmetry.space_group_name_H-M   'P 1'
#
loop_
_entity.id
_entity.type
_entity.pdbx_description
1 polymer ?
#
loop_
_entity_poly.entity_id
_entity_poly.type
_entity_poly.pdbx_seq_one_letter_code
_entity_poly.pdbx_strand_id
1 'polypeptide(L)'
;STSRDSTFAYLRAGDLDLSLEGAGHMEYISSRADLLMKKLAEQWESKHIEQEELREFLPGLCLKISSGPDNPIANYLSMMGLSYSRLFMDVDSSPAEGLNGEAYLYGLRTDSLTLDTIYLDVQQDLNGINMLSGVVNGPKPGQEAFDVTLEGNVGNNSAQLLVQYLNARKEQGVYM
;
A
#
# COMPACT_ATOMS: atom_id res chain seq x y z
N SER A 1 17.95 32.82 -0.20
CA SER A 1 16.81 32.11 0.42
C SER A 1 16.04 31.42 -0.69
N THR A 2 16.42 30.20 -1.03
CA THR A 2 15.66 29.36 -1.94
C THR A 2 14.45 28.84 -1.15
N SER A 3 13.27 29.41 -1.40
CA SER A 3 12.04 28.79 -0.98
C SER A 3 11.96 27.45 -1.72
N ARG A 4 11.99 26.34 -1.00
CA ARG A 4 11.61 25.05 -1.56
C ARG A 4 10.13 25.18 -1.88
N ASP A 5 9.81 25.23 -3.16
CA ASP A 5 8.42 25.10 -3.58
C ASP A 5 7.95 23.72 -3.14
N SER A 6 6.99 23.69 -2.25
CA SER A 6 6.35 22.45 -1.79
C SER A 6 4.89 22.48 -2.23
N THR A 7 4.37 21.34 -2.62
CA THR A 7 2.95 21.15 -2.89
C THR A 7 2.30 20.57 -1.64
N PHE A 8 1.21 21.18 -1.23
CA PHE A 8 0.35 20.66 -0.18
C PHE A 8 -1.07 20.59 -0.70
N ALA A 9 -1.69 19.42 -0.58
CA ALA A 9 -3.11 19.22 -0.88
C ALA A 9 -3.79 18.55 0.30
N TYR A 10 -4.96 19.03 0.65
CA TYR A 10 -5.77 18.48 1.73
C TYR A 10 -7.22 18.35 1.26
N LEU A 11 -7.82 17.21 1.52
CA LEU A 11 -9.23 16.95 1.26
C LEU A 11 -9.88 16.38 2.52
N ARG A 12 -10.99 16.99 2.93
CA ARG A 12 -11.89 16.45 3.95
C ARG A 12 -13.29 16.32 3.40
N ALA A 13 -13.89 15.14 3.54
CA ALA A 13 -15.26 14.88 3.09
C ALA A 13 -15.91 13.80 3.99
N GLY A 14 -16.78 14.22 4.90
CA GLY A 14 -17.29 13.35 5.97
C GLY A 14 -16.16 12.92 6.91
N ASP A 15 -15.98 11.62 7.09
CA ASP A 15 -14.89 11.03 7.87
C ASP A 15 -13.66 10.63 7.02
N LEU A 16 -13.60 11.08 5.76
CA LEU A 16 -12.41 10.98 4.92
C LEU A 16 -11.51 12.19 5.15
N ASP A 17 -10.29 11.94 5.55
CA ASP A 17 -9.18 12.87 5.59
C ASP A 17 -8.07 12.37 4.66
N LEU A 18 -7.66 13.21 3.69
CA LEU A 18 -6.54 12.94 2.81
C LEU A 18 -5.60 14.14 2.84
N SER A 19 -4.33 13.89 3.08
CA SER A 19 -3.27 14.89 2.95
C SER A 19 -2.15 14.38 2.05
N LEU A 20 -1.72 15.23 1.15
CA LEU A 20 -0.57 15.02 0.28
C LEU A 20 0.38 16.19 0.48
N GLU A 21 1.61 15.89 0.85
CA GLU A 21 2.70 16.84 0.91
C GLU A 21 3.80 16.38 -0.05
N GLY A 22 4.31 17.27 -0.89
CA GLY A 22 5.30 16.90 -1.89
C GLY A 22 6.40 17.96 -2.03
N ALA A 23 7.60 17.52 -2.31
CA ALA A 23 8.75 18.37 -2.61
C ALA A 23 8.69 18.81 -4.08
N GLY A 24 8.45 20.11 -4.31
CA GLY A 24 8.31 20.71 -5.63
C GLY A 24 6.85 20.96 -6.04
N HIS A 25 6.67 21.44 -7.27
CA HIS A 25 5.35 21.65 -7.85
C HIS A 25 4.68 20.33 -8.25
N MET A 26 3.36 20.30 -8.33
CA MET A 26 2.59 19.12 -8.71
C MET A 26 3.05 18.54 -10.07
N GLU A 27 3.36 19.39 -11.04
CA GLU A 27 3.88 18.96 -12.34
C GLU A 27 5.22 18.22 -12.23
N TYR A 28 6.09 18.65 -11.32
CA TYR A 28 7.34 17.95 -11.04
C TYR A 28 7.08 16.59 -10.41
N ILE A 29 6.19 16.51 -9.42
CA ILE A 29 5.82 15.26 -8.76
C ILE A 29 5.22 14.29 -9.78
N SER A 30 4.27 14.75 -10.62
CA SER A 30 3.67 13.94 -11.68
C SER A 30 4.72 13.45 -12.68
N SER A 31 5.62 14.32 -13.13
CA SER A 31 6.66 13.93 -14.09
C SER A 31 7.62 12.88 -13.52
N ARG A 32 7.93 12.95 -12.21
CA ARG A 32 8.75 11.94 -11.52
C ARG A 32 8.00 10.61 -11.43
N ALA A 33 6.72 10.64 -11.11
CA ALA A 33 5.88 9.44 -11.07
C ALA A 33 5.76 8.78 -12.46
N ASP A 34 5.58 9.56 -13.52
CA ASP A 34 5.52 9.04 -14.89
C ASP A 34 6.86 8.41 -15.31
N LEU A 35 7.99 9.03 -14.97
CA LEU A 35 9.32 8.48 -15.23
C LEU A 35 9.54 7.17 -14.46
N LEU A 36 9.14 7.11 -13.19
CA LEU A 36 9.21 5.89 -12.38
C LEU A 36 8.40 4.76 -13.03
N MET A 37 7.16 5.03 -13.42
CA MET A 37 6.30 4.05 -14.07
C MET A 37 6.87 3.56 -15.40
N LYS A 38 7.45 4.46 -16.20
CA LYS A 38 8.12 4.11 -17.44
C LYS A 38 9.33 3.21 -17.19
N LYS A 39 10.18 3.57 -16.25
CA LYS A 39 11.36 2.79 -15.86
C LYS A 39 10.98 1.42 -15.31
N LEU A 40 9.96 1.36 -14.47
CA LEU A 40 9.44 0.10 -13.96
C LEU A 40 8.94 -0.81 -15.09
N ALA A 41 8.22 -0.27 -16.07
CA ALA A 41 7.75 -1.03 -17.23
C ALA A 41 8.92 -1.55 -18.09
N GLU A 42 9.94 -0.71 -18.36
CA GLU A 42 11.17 -1.09 -19.11
C GLU A 42 11.91 -2.23 -18.40
N GLN A 43 12.09 -2.13 -17.08
CA GLN A 43 12.76 -3.15 -16.28
C GLN A 43 11.93 -4.45 -16.19
N TRP A 44 10.61 -4.34 -16.11
CA TRP A 44 9.72 -5.49 -16.13
C TRP A 44 9.78 -6.27 -17.45
N GLU A 45 9.77 -5.56 -18.59
CA GLU A 45 9.90 -6.17 -19.90
C GLU A 45 11.27 -6.84 -20.11
N SER A 46 12.33 -6.22 -19.62
CA SER A 46 13.69 -6.78 -19.70
C SER A 46 13.93 -7.93 -18.72
N LYS A 47 12.99 -8.16 -17.77
CA LYS A 47 13.11 -9.12 -16.66
C LYS A 47 14.34 -8.86 -15.78
N HIS A 48 14.74 -7.62 -15.69
CA HIS A 48 15.89 -7.18 -14.92
C HIS A 48 15.48 -5.98 -14.04
N ILE A 49 15.33 -6.22 -12.74
CA ILE A 49 14.90 -5.19 -11.79
C ILE A 49 16.11 -4.66 -11.03
N GLU A 50 16.37 -3.38 -11.21
CA GLU A 50 17.37 -2.61 -10.46
C GLU A 50 16.66 -1.60 -9.55
N GLN A 51 16.43 -2.00 -8.32
CA GLN A 51 15.66 -1.19 -7.37
C GLN A 51 16.37 0.13 -7.01
N GLU A 52 17.69 0.20 -7.06
CA GLU A 52 18.44 1.44 -6.83
C GLU A 52 18.16 2.46 -7.94
N GLU A 53 18.13 2.03 -9.22
CA GLU A 53 17.76 2.91 -10.32
C GLU A 53 16.31 3.40 -10.17
N LEU A 54 15.38 2.52 -9.82
CA LEU A 54 13.97 2.90 -9.60
C LEU A 54 13.84 3.91 -8.44
N ARG A 55 14.61 3.74 -7.39
CA ARG A 55 14.64 4.65 -6.24
C ARG A 55 15.01 6.08 -6.62
N GLU A 56 15.95 6.26 -7.55
CA GLU A 56 16.35 7.58 -8.03
C GLU A 56 15.20 8.38 -8.66
N PHE A 57 14.19 7.67 -9.22
CA PHE A 57 13.02 8.29 -9.83
C PHE A 57 11.85 8.49 -8.87
N LEU A 58 11.92 8.05 -7.63
CA LEU A 58 10.88 8.26 -6.65
C LEU A 58 10.56 9.76 -6.50
N PRO A 59 9.29 10.15 -6.54
CA PRO A 59 8.91 11.52 -6.18
C PRO A 59 9.10 11.73 -4.68
N GLY A 60 9.50 12.92 -4.27
CA GLY A 60 9.49 13.30 -2.85
C GLY A 60 8.06 13.62 -2.43
N LEU A 61 7.39 12.72 -1.75
CA LEU A 61 6.01 12.91 -1.29
C LEU A 61 5.73 12.17 0.02
N CYS A 62 4.79 12.72 0.79
CA CYS A 62 4.14 12.07 1.93
C CYS A 62 2.63 12.08 1.67
N LEU A 63 2.00 10.91 1.69
CA LEU A 63 0.57 10.71 1.50
C LEU A 63 -0.02 10.07 2.75
N LYS A 64 -1.02 10.73 3.35
CA LYS A 64 -1.77 10.16 4.48
C LYS A 64 -3.25 10.13 4.13
N ILE A 65 -3.87 8.99 4.38
CA ILE A 65 -5.30 8.78 4.20
C ILE A 65 -5.86 8.16 5.48
N SER A 66 -6.93 8.74 5.98
CA SER A 66 -7.76 8.14 7.02
C SER A 66 -9.22 8.24 6.59
N SER A 67 -9.93 7.14 6.59
CA SER A 67 -11.32 7.08 6.12
C SER A 67 -12.12 6.11 6.97
N GLY A 68 -13.28 6.54 7.43
CA GLY A 68 -14.31 5.69 8.00
C GLY A 68 -15.41 5.37 6.98
N PRO A 69 -16.58 4.91 7.44
CA PRO A 69 -17.66 4.49 6.56
C PRO A 69 -18.59 5.63 6.09
N ASP A 70 -18.41 6.86 6.58
CA ASP A 70 -19.34 7.99 6.33
C ASP A 70 -18.71 9.08 5.45
N ASN A 71 -18.49 8.75 4.20
CA ASN A 71 -17.93 9.67 3.20
C ASN A 71 -18.40 9.28 1.78
N PRO A 72 -18.22 10.16 0.77
CA PRO A 72 -18.66 9.88 -0.58
C PRO A 72 -18.06 8.63 -1.22
N ILE A 73 -16.81 8.29 -0.90
CA ILE A 73 -16.14 7.09 -1.43
C ILE A 73 -16.74 5.83 -0.80
N ALA A 74 -16.90 5.81 0.51
CA ALA A 74 -17.52 4.69 1.22
C ALA A 74 -18.97 4.49 0.77
N ASN A 75 -19.72 5.56 0.57
CA ASN A 75 -21.09 5.50 0.05
C ASN A 75 -21.14 4.92 -1.36
N TYR A 76 -20.22 5.33 -2.25
CA TYR A 76 -20.13 4.77 -3.59
C TYR A 76 -19.78 3.28 -3.57
N LEU A 77 -18.81 2.86 -2.76
CA LEU A 77 -18.46 1.44 -2.60
C LEU A 77 -19.63 0.63 -2.01
N SER A 78 -20.37 1.19 -1.07
CA SER A 78 -21.57 0.56 -0.50
C SER A 78 -22.65 0.28 -1.56
N MET A 79 -22.82 1.17 -2.53
CA MET A 79 -23.70 0.94 -3.68
C MET A 79 -23.26 -0.23 -4.57
N MET A 80 -21.97 -0.57 -4.53
CA MET A 80 -21.37 -1.72 -5.24
C MET A 80 -21.36 -3.00 -4.40
N GLY A 81 -22.00 -3.01 -3.21
CA GLY A 81 -21.97 -4.15 -2.30
C GLY A 81 -20.67 -4.30 -1.49
N LEU A 82 -19.84 -3.26 -1.47
CA LEU A 82 -18.60 -3.21 -0.72
C LEU A 82 -18.71 -2.21 0.43
N SER A 83 -18.35 -2.61 1.64
CA SER A 83 -18.24 -1.68 2.77
C SER A 83 -17.03 -2.01 3.63
N TYR A 84 -16.54 -1.01 4.34
CA TYR A 84 -15.44 -1.16 5.30
C TYR A 84 -15.71 -0.30 6.54
N SER A 85 -15.05 -0.61 7.64
CA SER A 85 -15.19 0.16 8.87
C SER A 85 -14.13 1.25 9.00
N ARG A 86 -12.92 1.02 8.52
CA ARG A 86 -11.82 1.97 8.54
C ARG A 86 -10.78 1.65 7.48
N LEU A 87 -10.26 2.68 6.82
CA LEU A 87 -9.08 2.66 5.97
C LEU A 87 -8.05 3.61 6.57
N PHE A 88 -6.81 3.17 6.66
CA PHE A 88 -5.65 3.97 7.00
C PHE A 88 -4.54 3.72 5.98
N MET A 89 -3.83 4.76 5.58
CA MET A 89 -2.65 4.67 4.74
C MET A 89 -1.70 5.81 5.11
N ASP A 90 -0.42 5.49 5.27
CA ASP A 90 0.67 6.44 5.45
C ASP A 90 1.82 6.00 4.56
N VAL A 91 2.22 6.84 3.60
CA VAL A 91 3.24 6.52 2.61
C VAL A 91 4.19 7.69 2.46
N ASP A 92 5.47 7.43 2.67
CA ASP A 92 6.57 8.34 2.42
C ASP A 92 7.44 7.81 1.27
N SER A 93 7.82 8.71 0.40
CA SER A 93 8.62 8.40 -0.78
C SER A 93 9.64 9.48 -1.05
N SER A 94 10.89 9.10 -1.25
CA SER A 94 11.93 10.01 -1.73
C SER A 94 13.12 9.22 -2.30
N PRO A 95 13.93 9.82 -3.17
CA PRO A 95 15.17 9.19 -3.63
C PRO A 95 16.14 8.88 -2.48
N ALA A 96 16.14 9.70 -1.43
CA ALA A 96 17.05 9.56 -0.30
C ALA A 96 16.65 8.41 0.64
N GLU A 97 15.37 8.30 0.95
CA GLU A 97 14.86 7.36 1.96
C GLU A 97 14.18 6.12 1.34
N GLY A 98 13.88 6.16 0.03
CA GLY A 98 13.17 5.10 -0.65
C GLY A 98 11.64 5.23 -0.50
N LEU A 99 10.94 4.15 -0.77
CA LEU A 99 9.49 4.01 -0.61
C LEU A 99 9.21 3.28 0.71
N ASN A 100 8.53 3.96 1.62
CA ASN A 100 8.14 3.41 2.91
C ASN A 100 6.67 3.70 3.16
N GLY A 101 5.94 2.73 3.68
CA GLY A 101 4.53 2.99 3.95
C GLY A 101 3.80 1.80 4.50
N GLU A 102 2.68 2.11 5.12
CA GLU A 102 1.75 1.14 5.67
C GLU A 102 0.32 1.45 5.26
N ALA A 103 -0.47 0.43 5.08
CA ALA A 103 -1.90 0.53 4.81
C ALA A 103 -2.67 -0.54 5.57
N TYR A 104 -3.80 -0.16 6.15
CA TYR A 104 -4.71 -1.03 6.87
C TYR A 104 -6.14 -0.79 6.43
N LEU A 105 -6.84 -1.87 6.12
CA LEU A 105 -8.27 -1.87 5.85
C LEU A 105 -8.97 -2.78 6.86
N TYR A 106 -9.87 -2.20 7.64
CA TYR A 106 -10.59 -2.91 8.69
C TYR A 106 -12.04 -3.14 8.32
N GLY A 107 -12.54 -4.32 8.66
CA GLY A 107 -13.96 -4.66 8.57
C GLY A 107 -14.51 -4.61 7.14
N LEU A 108 -13.73 -5.09 6.17
CA LEU A 108 -14.19 -5.22 4.80
C LEU A 108 -15.34 -6.22 4.73
N ARG A 109 -16.44 -5.82 4.12
CA ARG A 109 -17.63 -6.66 3.90
C ARG A 109 -18.04 -6.60 2.44
N THR A 110 -18.35 -7.78 1.93
CA THR A 110 -19.01 -7.99 0.64
C THR A 110 -20.28 -8.79 0.87
N ASP A 111 -21.05 -9.06 -0.17
CA ASP A 111 -22.27 -9.89 -0.08
C ASP A 111 -21.99 -11.30 0.46
N SER A 112 -20.79 -11.83 0.28
CA SER A 112 -20.42 -13.22 0.60
C SER A 112 -19.29 -13.37 1.61
N LEU A 113 -18.54 -12.32 1.91
CA LEU A 113 -17.32 -12.39 2.69
C LEU A 113 -17.19 -11.21 3.64
N THR A 114 -16.72 -11.48 4.86
CA THR A 114 -16.33 -10.45 5.82
C THR A 114 -14.90 -10.71 6.27
N LEU A 115 -14.03 -9.70 6.12
CA LEU A 115 -12.63 -9.75 6.56
C LEU A 115 -12.41 -8.71 7.65
N ASP A 116 -11.69 -9.10 8.71
CA ASP A 116 -11.45 -8.21 9.85
C ASP A 116 -10.38 -7.18 9.54
N THR A 117 -9.23 -7.64 9.03
CA THR A 117 -8.09 -6.77 8.74
C THR A 117 -7.37 -7.24 7.49
N ILE A 118 -7.10 -6.30 6.61
CA ILE A 118 -6.13 -6.44 5.51
C ILE A 118 -5.04 -5.42 5.78
N TYR A 119 -3.80 -5.81 5.66
CA TYR A 119 -2.67 -4.91 5.90
C TYR A 119 -1.58 -5.06 4.83
N LEU A 120 -0.85 -3.98 4.63
CA LEU A 120 0.34 -3.89 3.79
C LEU A 120 1.36 -2.99 4.48
N ASP A 121 2.59 -3.46 4.60
CA ASP A 121 3.77 -2.68 4.97
C ASP A 121 4.81 -2.82 3.87
N VAL A 122 5.42 -1.71 3.47
CA VAL A 122 6.46 -1.66 2.44
C VAL A 122 7.60 -0.82 2.97
N GLN A 123 8.80 -1.37 2.92
CA GLN A 123 10.02 -0.68 3.33
C GLN A 123 11.13 -0.90 2.29
N GLN A 124 11.66 0.19 1.77
CA GLN A 124 12.78 0.16 0.84
C GLN A 124 14.05 0.63 1.54
N ASP A 125 15.05 -0.22 1.54
CA ASP A 125 16.40 0.09 2.01
C ASP A 125 17.43 -0.03 0.87
N LEU A 126 18.70 -0.05 1.20
CA LEU A 126 19.81 -0.22 0.23
C LEU A 126 19.88 -1.64 -0.36
N ASN A 127 19.27 -2.62 0.28
CA ASN A 127 19.33 -4.02 -0.14
C ASN A 127 18.13 -4.40 -1.03
N GLY A 128 17.06 -3.63 -0.95
CA GLY A 128 15.85 -3.91 -1.74
C GLY A 128 14.58 -3.34 -1.14
N ILE A 129 13.47 -3.83 -1.67
CA ILE A 129 12.12 -3.53 -1.19
C ILE A 129 11.63 -4.74 -0.39
N ASN A 130 11.32 -4.52 0.87
CA ASN A 130 10.68 -5.49 1.74
C ASN A 130 9.19 -5.19 1.79
N MET A 131 8.37 -6.21 1.66
CA MET A 131 6.92 -6.12 1.74
C MET A 131 6.39 -7.17 2.70
N LEU A 132 5.53 -6.74 3.60
CA LEU A 132 4.72 -7.61 4.44
C LEU A 132 3.25 -7.27 4.21
N SER A 133 2.46 -8.25 3.80
CA SER A 133 1.02 -8.05 3.65
C SER A 133 0.26 -9.26 4.18
N GLY A 134 -1.01 -9.06 4.47
CA GLY A 134 -1.81 -10.19 4.92
C GLY A 134 -3.27 -9.86 5.16
N VAL A 135 -3.99 -10.92 5.47
CA VAL A 135 -5.40 -10.89 5.83
C VAL A 135 -5.57 -11.68 7.12
N VAL A 136 -6.08 -11.01 8.14
CA VAL A 136 -6.43 -11.63 9.42
C VAL A 136 -7.94 -11.67 9.54
N ASN A 137 -8.49 -12.85 9.81
CA ASN A 137 -9.92 -13.04 9.96
C ASN A 137 -10.24 -13.91 11.15
N GLY A 138 -10.95 -13.35 12.14
CA GLY A 138 -11.47 -14.09 13.29
C GLY A 138 -12.67 -14.97 12.94
N PRO A 139 -13.09 -15.84 13.87
CA PRO A 139 -14.22 -16.73 13.65
C PRO A 139 -15.54 -15.93 13.60
N LYS A 140 -16.41 -16.26 12.62
CA LYS A 140 -17.73 -15.67 12.44
C LYS A 140 -18.76 -16.75 12.10
N PRO A 141 -20.06 -16.49 12.29
CA PRO A 141 -21.09 -17.41 11.85
C PRO A 141 -20.95 -17.75 10.36
N GLY A 142 -20.73 -19.02 10.05
CA GLY A 142 -20.55 -19.50 8.68
C GLY A 142 -19.16 -19.24 8.05
N GLN A 143 -18.20 -18.69 8.80
CA GLN A 143 -16.85 -18.43 8.33
C GLN A 143 -15.82 -18.81 9.41
N GLU A 144 -14.92 -19.71 9.08
CA GLU A 144 -13.83 -20.07 9.97
C GLU A 144 -12.76 -18.96 10.06
N ALA A 145 -12.04 -18.93 11.17
CA ALA A 145 -10.88 -18.07 11.31
C ALA A 145 -9.76 -18.51 10.39
N PHE A 146 -9.07 -17.54 9.81
CA PHE A 146 -7.85 -17.79 9.04
C PHE A 146 -6.92 -16.56 9.10
N ASP A 147 -5.66 -16.82 8.84
CA ASP A 147 -4.63 -15.82 8.74
C ASP A 147 -3.76 -16.14 7.50
N VAL A 148 -3.61 -15.18 6.62
CA VAL A 148 -2.77 -15.29 5.45
C VAL A 148 -1.72 -14.20 5.53
N THR A 149 -0.45 -14.58 5.50
CA THR A 149 0.67 -13.64 5.45
C THR A 149 1.47 -13.86 4.17
N LEU A 150 1.85 -12.77 3.55
CA LEU A 150 2.70 -12.73 2.38
C LEU A 150 3.88 -11.83 2.68
N GLU A 151 5.07 -12.42 2.73
CA GLU A 151 6.33 -11.72 2.87
C GLU A 151 7.05 -11.71 1.53
N GLY A 152 7.43 -10.53 1.07
CA GLY A 152 8.16 -10.33 -0.19
C GLY A 152 9.45 -9.56 0.05
N ASN A 153 10.49 -9.95 -0.67
CA ASN A 153 11.71 -9.17 -0.80
C ASN A 153 12.09 -9.09 -2.28
N VAL A 154 12.31 -7.88 -2.76
CA VAL A 154 12.79 -7.63 -4.12
C VAL A 154 14.09 -6.84 -4.02
N GLY A 155 15.19 -7.54 -4.26
CA GLY A 155 16.53 -6.94 -4.36
C GLY A 155 16.97 -6.80 -5.81
N ASN A 156 18.24 -6.47 -6.02
CA ASN A 156 18.82 -6.43 -7.35
C ASN A 156 18.89 -7.85 -7.93
N ASN A 157 18.14 -8.08 -9.02
CA ASN A 157 18.07 -9.36 -9.73
C ASN A 157 17.57 -10.56 -8.91
N SER A 158 16.92 -10.31 -7.78
CA SER A 158 16.34 -11.37 -6.97
C SER A 158 14.96 -10.97 -6.45
N ALA A 159 14.05 -11.91 -6.43
CA ALA A 159 12.78 -11.78 -5.75
C ALA A 159 12.52 -13.03 -4.93
N GLN A 160 12.14 -12.83 -3.69
CA GLN A 160 11.72 -13.90 -2.79
C GLN A 160 10.29 -13.61 -2.35
N LEU A 161 9.47 -14.63 -2.33
CA LEU A 161 8.09 -14.56 -1.88
C LEU A 161 7.81 -15.74 -0.97
N LEU A 162 7.35 -15.46 0.24
CA LEU A 162 6.90 -16.45 1.19
C LEU A 162 5.41 -16.23 1.46
N VAL A 163 4.61 -17.25 1.26
CA VAL A 163 3.18 -17.26 1.59
C VAL A 163 2.93 -18.23 2.72
N GLN A 164 2.29 -17.75 3.78
CA GLN A 164 1.89 -18.56 4.94
C GLN A 164 0.38 -18.50 5.09
N TYR A 165 -0.24 -19.62 5.35
CA TYR A 165 -1.64 -19.75 5.70
C TYR A 165 -1.79 -20.47 7.04
N LEU A 166 -2.51 -19.87 7.97
CA LEU A 166 -2.89 -20.46 9.24
C LEU A 166 -4.40 -20.64 9.29
N ASN A 167 -4.84 -21.85 9.59
CA ASN A 167 -6.27 -22.12 9.80
C ASN A 167 -6.73 -21.71 11.22
N ALA A 168 -8.00 -21.93 11.53
CA ALA A 168 -8.61 -21.63 12.83
C ALA A 168 -7.88 -22.28 14.03
N ARG A 169 -7.14 -23.35 13.81
CA ARG A 169 -6.33 -24.04 14.84
C ARG A 169 -4.89 -23.58 14.90
N LYS A 170 -4.53 -22.54 14.13
CA LYS A 170 -3.17 -22.05 13.94
C LYS A 170 -2.21 -23.10 13.37
N GLU A 171 -2.75 -24.06 12.64
CA GLU A 171 -1.97 -25.06 11.92
C GLU A 171 -1.58 -24.48 10.55
N GLN A 172 -0.31 -24.63 10.19
CA GLN A 172 0.18 -24.15 8.90
C GLN A 172 -0.32 -25.06 7.78
N GLY A 173 -1.00 -24.46 6.81
CA GLY A 173 -1.63 -25.20 5.71
C GLY A 173 -0.85 -25.22 4.41
N VAL A 174 -0.01 -24.21 4.10
CA VAL A 174 0.76 -24.13 2.84
C VAL A 174 2.07 -23.38 3.07
N TYR A 175 3.15 -23.93 2.48
CA TYR A 175 4.42 -23.21 2.26
C TYR A 175 4.71 -23.21 0.75
N MET A 176 5.00 -22.06 0.19
CA MET A 176 5.60 -21.92 -1.14
C MET A 176 6.71 -20.89 -1.09
#